data_d8f494dc9ce990e22c2ea453f26656eb
#
_entry.id   d8f494dc9ce990e22c2ea453f26656eb
#
_cell.length_a   1.000
_cell.length_b   1.000
_cell.length_c   1.000
_cell.angle_alpha   90.00
_cell.angle_beta   90.00
_cell.angle_gamma   90.00
#
_symmetry.space_group_name_H-M   'P 1'
#
loop_
_entity.id
_entity.type
_entity.pdbx_description
1 polymer ?
#
loop_
_entity_poly.entity_id
_entity_poly.type
_entity_poly.pdbx_seq_one_letter_code
_entity_poly.pdbx_strand_id
1 'polypeptide(L)'
;NCFFTGYSHVNLSGVGCPELGSLLLMPTTGELNVDYKEYGSKYKDEQASPGYYSNYLTKYNIKTEVSATPRTGIARFTFPRGKSHILLNLGEGLTNESGAMLRRVSDSEIEGMKLLGTFCYNPQAVFPIYFVMRVNKVPTTTGYWKKQRPMTGVEAEWDRDQGKYKLYTRYGKEIAGDDAVSYT
;
A
#
# COMPACT_ATOMS: atom_id res chain seq x y z
N ASN A 1 -17.69 -13.96 7.70
CA ASN A 1 -17.47 -13.37 6.37
C ASN A 1 -16.20 -12.54 6.41
N CYS A 2 -15.06 -13.16 6.07
CA CYS A 2 -13.79 -12.44 6.01
C CYS A 2 -13.72 -11.69 4.66
N PHE A 3 -13.50 -10.38 4.72
CA PHE A 3 -13.15 -9.57 3.58
C PHE A 3 -11.63 -9.45 3.52
N PHE A 4 -11.08 -9.70 2.35
CA PHE A 4 -9.68 -9.48 2.07
C PHE A 4 -9.48 -8.03 1.60
N THR A 5 -8.63 -7.28 2.26
CA THR A 5 -8.40 -5.84 2.00
C THR A 5 -7.00 -5.53 1.46
N GLY A 6 -6.13 -6.53 1.38
CA GLY A 6 -4.80 -6.38 0.79
C GLY A 6 -3.77 -7.35 1.35
N TYR A 7 -2.66 -7.48 0.63
CA TYR A 7 -1.47 -8.21 1.05
C TYR A 7 -0.58 -7.28 1.85
N SER A 8 -0.43 -7.58 3.15
CA SER A 8 0.44 -6.81 4.02
C SER A 8 1.90 -7.27 3.90
N HIS A 9 2.80 -6.32 4.12
CA HIS A 9 4.23 -6.56 4.19
C HIS A 9 4.74 -6.23 5.60
N VAL A 10 5.92 -6.75 5.93
CA VAL A 10 6.57 -6.50 7.22
C VAL A 10 5.71 -7.00 8.37
N ASN A 11 5.59 -8.31 8.48
CA ASN A 11 4.89 -8.96 9.58
C ASN A 11 5.91 -9.55 10.55
N LEU A 12 5.60 -9.50 11.84
CA LEU A 12 6.33 -10.19 12.89
C LEU A 12 5.57 -11.42 13.34
N SER A 13 6.30 -12.52 13.56
CA SER A 13 5.77 -13.76 14.10
C SER A 13 6.01 -13.83 15.61
N GLY A 14 5.01 -14.25 16.36
CA GLY A 14 5.14 -14.52 17.79
C GLY A 14 5.05 -13.31 18.72
N VAL A 15 4.71 -12.14 18.20
CA VAL A 15 4.44 -10.95 19.01
C VAL A 15 3.05 -11.06 19.62
N GLY A 16 2.89 -10.83 20.91
CA GLY A 16 1.61 -10.91 21.60
C GLY A 16 0.67 -9.72 21.37
N CYS A 17 1.04 -8.76 20.54
CA CYS A 17 0.26 -7.57 20.21
C CYS A 17 0.09 -7.43 18.67
N PRO A 18 -1.00 -6.81 18.20
CA PRO A 18 -1.20 -6.56 16.77
C PRO A 18 -0.18 -5.53 16.29
N GLU A 19 0.77 -5.96 15.47
CA GLU A 19 1.93 -5.15 15.11
C GLU A 19 2.27 -5.27 13.63
N LEU A 20 2.75 -4.16 13.07
CA LEU A 20 3.18 -4.06 11.68
C LEU A 20 2.03 -4.35 10.69
N GLY A 21 2.19 -5.33 9.80
CA GLY A 21 1.18 -5.61 8.77
C GLY A 21 0.95 -4.44 7.83
N SER A 22 2.00 -3.73 7.50
CA SER A 22 2.00 -2.47 6.77
C SER A 22 2.14 -2.68 5.28
N LEU A 23 2.08 -1.58 4.50
CA LEU A 23 2.26 -1.60 3.04
C LEU A 23 1.24 -2.53 2.38
N LEU A 24 -0.04 -2.26 2.57
CA LEU A 24 -1.10 -3.08 2.02
C LEU A 24 -1.21 -2.91 0.51
N LEU A 25 -1.03 -4.00 -0.21
CA LEU A 25 -1.11 -4.05 -1.67
C LEU A 25 -2.42 -4.73 -2.08
N MET A 26 -3.30 -4.00 -2.78
CA MET A 26 -4.59 -4.52 -3.21
C MET A 26 -4.81 -4.31 -4.71
N PRO A 27 -4.96 -5.39 -5.50
CA PRO A 27 -5.37 -5.30 -6.89
C PRO A 27 -6.89 -5.15 -6.99
N THR A 28 -7.35 -4.25 -7.87
CA THR A 28 -8.78 -4.01 -8.12
C THR A 28 -9.07 -3.86 -9.63
N THR A 29 -10.33 -3.96 -10.01
CA THR A 29 -10.80 -3.75 -11.39
C THR A 29 -12.02 -2.85 -11.42
N GLY A 30 -12.28 -2.21 -12.57
CA GLY A 30 -13.43 -1.33 -12.78
C GLY A 30 -13.14 0.12 -12.38
N GLU A 31 -14.09 0.79 -11.79
CA GLU A 31 -13.89 2.16 -11.32
C GLU A 31 -13.02 2.18 -10.05
N LEU A 32 -12.14 3.19 -9.98
CA LEU A 32 -11.23 3.36 -8.86
C LEU A 32 -12.00 3.67 -7.58
N ASN A 33 -11.85 2.82 -6.57
CA ASN A 33 -12.33 3.07 -5.21
C ASN A 33 -11.15 2.93 -4.25
N VAL A 34 -10.90 3.95 -3.45
CA VAL A 34 -9.79 4.01 -2.49
C VAL A 34 -10.26 3.90 -1.03
N ASP A 35 -11.54 3.75 -0.79
CA ASP A 35 -12.05 3.47 0.55
C ASP A 35 -11.77 2.02 0.95
N TYR A 36 -10.87 1.82 1.92
CA TYR A 36 -10.47 0.48 2.35
C TYR A 36 -11.62 -0.34 2.95
N LYS A 37 -12.67 0.31 3.42
CA LYS A 37 -13.88 -0.36 3.92
C LYS A 37 -14.72 -0.94 2.79
N GLU A 38 -14.57 -0.39 1.59
CA GLU A 38 -15.38 -0.74 0.44
C GLU A 38 -14.62 -1.53 -0.63
N TYR A 39 -13.31 -1.28 -0.82
CA TYR A 39 -12.56 -2.00 -1.86
C TYR A 39 -12.23 -3.44 -1.49
N GLY A 40 -12.50 -3.89 -0.29
CA GLY A 40 -12.31 -5.28 0.10
C GLY A 40 -13.09 -6.25 -0.79
N SER A 41 -12.58 -7.48 -0.93
CA SER A 41 -13.16 -8.56 -1.71
C SER A 41 -13.33 -9.84 -0.89
N LYS A 42 -14.39 -10.59 -1.14
CA LYS A 42 -14.40 -12.01 -0.80
C LYS A 42 -13.39 -12.74 -1.68
N TYR A 43 -12.91 -13.87 -1.22
CA TYR A 43 -11.98 -14.71 -1.98
C TYR A 43 -12.38 -16.18 -1.92
N LYS A 44 -11.86 -16.94 -2.85
CA LYS A 44 -12.00 -18.39 -2.97
C LYS A 44 -10.72 -19.02 -3.51
N ASP A 45 -10.73 -20.33 -3.67
CA ASP A 45 -9.62 -21.10 -4.28
C ASP A 45 -8.28 -20.81 -3.58
N GLU A 46 -8.33 -20.70 -2.24
CA GLU A 46 -7.17 -20.40 -1.41
C GLU A 46 -6.21 -21.58 -1.38
N GLN A 47 -4.93 -21.31 -1.61
CA GLN A 47 -3.85 -22.28 -1.50
C GLN A 47 -2.68 -21.66 -0.74
N ALA A 48 -2.15 -22.40 0.21
CA ALA A 48 -1.00 -21.98 1.01
C ALA A 48 0.02 -23.11 1.12
N SER A 49 1.27 -22.77 0.94
CA SER A 49 2.42 -23.64 1.22
C SER A 49 3.61 -22.79 1.68
N PRO A 50 4.64 -23.34 2.27
CA PRO A 50 5.81 -22.56 2.67
C PRO A 50 6.37 -21.73 1.49
N GLY A 51 6.42 -20.41 1.67
CA GLY A 51 6.90 -19.47 0.65
C GLY A 51 5.94 -19.17 -0.51
N TYR A 52 4.72 -19.68 -0.50
CA TYR A 52 3.74 -19.41 -1.55
C TYR A 52 2.31 -19.34 -1.00
N TYR A 53 1.58 -18.33 -1.44
CA TYR A 53 0.16 -18.17 -1.18
C TYR A 53 -0.58 -17.71 -2.44
N SER A 54 -1.77 -18.23 -2.66
CA SER A 54 -2.64 -17.75 -3.74
C SER A 54 -4.11 -17.77 -3.34
N ASN A 55 -4.89 -16.89 -3.94
CA ASN A 55 -6.34 -16.88 -3.88
C ASN A 55 -6.97 -16.25 -5.13
N TYR A 56 -8.28 -16.28 -5.20
CA TYR A 56 -9.05 -15.63 -6.26
C TYR A 56 -10.01 -14.60 -5.64
N LEU A 57 -9.80 -13.33 -5.95
CA LEU A 57 -10.63 -12.21 -5.48
C LEU A 57 -11.93 -12.15 -6.31
N THR A 58 -13.05 -12.54 -5.70
CA THR A 58 -14.30 -12.77 -6.44
C THR A 58 -14.97 -11.48 -6.92
N LYS A 59 -14.82 -10.36 -6.17
CA LYS A 59 -15.36 -9.05 -6.55
C LYS A 59 -14.72 -8.52 -7.85
N TYR A 60 -13.45 -8.81 -8.05
CA TYR A 60 -12.63 -8.24 -9.11
C TYR A 60 -12.25 -9.24 -10.21
N ASN A 61 -12.58 -10.52 -10.03
CA ASN A 61 -12.16 -11.60 -10.91
C ASN A 61 -10.63 -11.64 -11.12
N ILE A 62 -9.87 -11.48 -10.04
CA ILE A 62 -8.41 -11.46 -10.07
C ILE A 62 -7.87 -12.71 -9.38
N LYS A 63 -7.03 -13.48 -10.09
CA LYS A 63 -6.16 -14.46 -9.46
C LYS A 63 -4.94 -13.74 -8.90
N THR A 64 -4.63 -14.02 -7.64
CA THR A 64 -3.48 -13.44 -6.97
C THR A 64 -2.54 -14.53 -6.49
N GLU A 65 -1.25 -14.30 -6.59
CA GLU A 65 -0.20 -15.21 -6.17
C GLU A 65 0.91 -14.37 -5.53
N VAL A 66 1.34 -14.77 -4.34
CA VAL A 66 2.39 -14.05 -3.61
C VAL A 66 3.42 -15.02 -3.06
N SER A 67 4.65 -14.54 -3.00
CA SER A 67 5.78 -15.22 -2.42
C SER A 67 6.70 -14.19 -1.75
N ALA A 68 7.56 -14.61 -0.85
CA ALA A 68 8.47 -13.72 -0.16
C ALA A 68 9.80 -14.38 0.18
N THR A 69 10.82 -13.56 0.25
CA THR A 69 12.09 -13.81 0.92
C THR A 69 12.13 -13.01 2.23
N PRO A 70 13.16 -13.10 3.06
CA PRO A 70 13.23 -12.31 4.30
C PRO A 70 13.13 -10.78 4.11
N ARG A 71 13.41 -10.26 2.90
CA ARG A 71 13.42 -8.81 2.64
C ARG A 71 12.68 -8.39 1.38
N THR A 72 12.13 -9.31 0.63
CA THR A 72 11.48 -9.00 -0.65
C THR A 72 10.18 -9.78 -0.79
N GLY A 73 9.09 -9.07 -1.02
CA GLY A 73 7.83 -9.66 -1.46
C GLY A 73 7.74 -9.63 -2.99
N ILE A 74 7.12 -10.64 -3.58
CA ILE A 74 6.72 -10.66 -4.98
C ILE A 74 5.25 -11.02 -5.07
N ALA A 75 4.51 -10.26 -5.89
CA ALA A 75 3.10 -10.52 -6.16
C ALA A 75 2.86 -10.62 -7.66
N ARG A 76 2.03 -11.57 -8.06
CA ARG A 76 1.53 -11.71 -9.41
C ARG A 76 0.01 -11.60 -9.40
N PHE A 77 -0.51 -10.62 -10.12
CA PHE A 77 -1.94 -10.39 -10.28
C PHE A 77 -2.35 -10.66 -11.71
N THR A 78 -3.26 -11.61 -11.91
CA THR A 78 -3.83 -11.90 -13.22
C THR A 78 -5.18 -11.21 -13.33
N PHE A 79 -5.19 -10.09 -14.06
CA PHE A 79 -6.37 -9.27 -14.26
C PHE A 79 -7.23 -9.76 -15.43
N PRO A 80 -8.57 -9.64 -15.34
CA PRO A 80 -9.43 -9.74 -16.50
C PRO A 80 -9.21 -8.56 -17.47
N ARG A 81 -9.80 -8.60 -18.63
CA ARG A 81 -9.79 -7.46 -19.57
C ARG A 81 -10.55 -6.27 -18.96
N GLY A 82 -10.01 -5.07 -19.13
CA GLY A 82 -10.63 -3.81 -18.67
C GLY A 82 -9.71 -2.96 -17.82
N LYS A 83 -10.28 -1.96 -17.15
CA LYS A 83 -9.55 -1.10 -16.21
C LYS A 83 -9.09 -1.93 -15.02
N SER A 84 -7.83 -1.79 -14.65
CA SER A 84 -7.21 -2.48 -13.52
C SER A 84 -6.31 -1.53 -12.73
N HIS A 85 -6.30 -1.71 -11.43
CA HIS A 85 -5.54 -0.86 -10.52
C HIS A 85 -4.75 -1.71 -9.53
N ILE A 86 -3.63 -1.19 -9.08
CA ILE A 86 -2.88 -1.69 -7.93
C ILE A 86 -2.86 -0.57 -6.90
N LEU A 87 -3.51 -0.79 -5.76
CA LEU A 87 -3.54 0.15 -4.65
C LEU A 87 -2.43 -0.20 -3.67
N LEU A 88 -1.55 0.74 -3.36
CA LEU A 88 -0.60 0.63 -2.25
C LEU A 88 -1.09 1.53 -1.11
N ASN A 89 -1.71 0.93 -0.11
CA ASN A 89 -2.22 1.65 1.05
C ASN A 89 -1.17 1.72 2.16
N LEU A 90 -0.70 2.93 2.42
CA LEU A 90 0.25 3.24 3.49
C LEU A 90 -0.45 3.76 4.75
N GLY A 91 -1.73 4.11 4.65
CA GLY A 91 -2.53 4.64 5.75
C GLY A 91 -3.17 3.57 6.64
N GLU A 92 -3.01 2.29 6.31
CA GLU A 92 -3.59 1.18 7.06
C GLU A 92 -2.53 0.18 7.47
N GLY A 93 -2.71 -0.44 8.64
CA GLY A 93 -1.82 -1.43 9.20
C GLY A 93 -2.33 -1.89 10.56
N LEU A 94 -1.56 -2.73 11.24
CA LEU A 94 -1.88 -3.18 12.60
C LEU A 94 -1.27 -2.26 13.67
N THR A 95 -0.31 -1.42 13.29
CA THR A 95 0.34 -0.44 14.16
C THR A 95 -0.20 0.95 13.85
N ASN A 96 -0.13 1.87 14.81
CA ASN A 96 -0.49 3.26 14.58
C ASN A 96 0.37 3.89 13.49
N GLU A 97 -0.29 4.66 12.63
CA GLU A 97 0.32 5.33 11.51
C GLU A 97 0.79 6.74 11.92
N SER A 98 2.08 6.99 11.80
CA SER A 98 2.68 8.28 12.17
C SER A 98 3.14 9.12 10.97
N GLY A 99 3.09 8.55 9.78
CA GLY A 99 3.43 9.23 8.53
C GLY A 99 3.94 8.27 7.46
N ALA A 100 3.88 8.68 6.22
CA ALA A 100 4.44 7.93 5.10
C ALA A 100 4.99 8.88 4.02
N MET A 101 5.90 8.44 3.17
CA MET A 101 6.44 9.16 2.04
C MET A 101 6.42 8.26 0.81
N LEU A 102 6.10 8.83 -0.33
CA LEU A 102 6.24 8.18 -1.63
C LEU A 102 6.96 9.08 -2.61
N ARG A 103 7.87 8.49 -3.37
CA ARG A 103 8.53 9.14 -4.49
C ARG A 103 8.51 8.21 -5.71
N ARG A 104 8.07 8.72 -6.84
CA ARG A 104 8.21 8.03 -8.12
C ARG A 104 9.64 8.20 -8.61
N VAL A 105 10.33 7.09 -8.79
CA VAL A 105 11.72 7.06 -9.26
C VAL A 105 11.76 6.95 -10.79
N SER A 106 10.85 6.15 -11.35
CA SER A 106 10.69 5.97 -12.79
C SER A 106 9.24 5.64 -13.14
N ASP A 107 8.96 5.37 -14.39
CA ASP A 107 7.62 4.96 -14.83
C ASP A 107 7.14 3.63 -14.23
N SER A 108 8.07 2.78 -13.77
CA SER A 108 7.77 1.47 -13.21
C SER A 108 8.27 1.27 -11.78
N GLU A 109 8.83 2.30 -11.15
CA GLU A 109 9.42 2.19 -9.83
C GLU A 109 9.01 3.34 -8.93
N ILE A 110 8.61 2.99 -7.73
CA ILE A 110 8.37 3.92 -6.62
C ILE A 110 9.21 3.50 -5.43
N GLU A 111 9.66 4.46 -4.66
CA GLU A 111 10.26 4.25 -3.35
C GLU A 111 9.47 5.00 -2.30
N GLY A 112 9.58 4.56 -1.05
CA GLY A 112 8.88 5.23 0.02
C GLY A 112 9.37 4.85 1.39
N MET A 113 8.77 5.51 2.36
CA MET A 113 8.99 5.27 3.76
C MET A 113 7.66 5.37 4.49
N LYS A 114 7.48 4.54 5.49
CA LYS A 114 6.36 4.61 6.41
C LYS A 114 6.89 4.67 7.83
N LEU A 115 6.42 5.64 8.61
CA LEU A 115 6.66 5.71 10.05
C LEU A 115 5.59 4.89 10.75
N LEU A 116 6.04 3.85 11.44
CA LEU A 116 5.21 3.03 12.31
C LEU A 116 5.41 3.49 13.74
N GLY A 117 4.33 3.63 14.48
CA GLY A 117 4.39 4.14 15.84
C GLY A 117 3.77 3.22 16.87
N THR A 118 4.12 3.47 18.12
CA THR A 118 3.56 2.82 19.33
C THR A 118 3.63 1.30 19.33
N PHE A 119 4.78 0.74 18.88
CA PHE A 119 5.02 -0.70 18.91
C PHE A 119 4.74 -1.27 20.32
N CYS A 120 3.88 -2.29 20.42
CA CYS A 120 3.39 -2.85 21.67
C CYS A 120 2.92 -1.78 22.69
N TYR A 121 2.18 -0.78 22.20
CA TYR A 121 1.66 0.34 23.00
C TYR A 121 2.74 1.24 23.64
N ASN A 122 3.99 1.11 23.22
CA ASN A 122 5.07 1.99 23.64
C ASN A 122 5.09 3.27 22.76
N PRO A 123 4.71 4.44 23.29
CA PRO A 123 4.61 5.66 22.49
C PRO A 123 5.97 6.16 21.96
N GLN A 124 7.08 5.67 22.52
CA GLN A 124 8.43 6.02 22.06
C GLN A 124 8.96 5.08 20.97
N ALA A 125 8.31 3.94 20.75
CA ALA A 125 8.72 2.98 19.74
C ALA A 125 8.17 3.37 18.36
N VAL A 126 8.70 4.45 17.80
CA VAL A 126 8.42 4.91 16.43
C VAL A 126 9.64 4.65 15.56
N PHE A 127 9.47 3.99 14.42
CA PHE A 127 10.57 3.69 13.52
C PHE A 127 10.15 3.72 12.05
N PRO A 128 11.06 4.09 11.14
CA PRO A 128 10.79 4.09 9.71
C PRO A 128 10.98 2.71 9.10
N ILE A 129 10.09 2.35 8.18
CA ILE A 129 10.30 1.25 7.23
C ILE A 129 10.45 1.86 5.85
N TYR A 130 11.55 1.55 5.19
CA TYR A 130 11.83 1.97 3.82
C TYR A 130 11.51 0.84 2.85
N PHE A 131 11.00 1.18 1.68
CA PHE A 131 10.70 0.21 0.64
C PHE A 131 10.93 0.76 -0.76
N VAL A 132 11.12 -0.16 -1.70
CA VAL A 132 11.08 0.07 -3.14
C VAL A 132 10.09 -0.90 -3.73
N MET A 133 9.21 -0.40 -4.60
CA MET A 133 8.27 -1.24 -5.34
C MET A 133 8.51 -1.06 -6.83
N ARG A 134 8.59 -2.18 -7.56
CA ARG A 134 8.70 -2.23 -9.02
C ARG A 134 7.54 -2.98 -9.62
N VAL A 135 7.03 -2.48 -10.74
CA VAL A 135 6.00 -3.15 -11.53
C VAL A 135 6.55 -3.50 -12.91
N ASN A 136 6.14 -4.65 -13.45
CA ASN A 136 6.61 -5.12 -14.75
C ASN A 136 5.86 -4.48 -15.94
N LYS A 137 4.78 -3.77 -15.69
CA LYS A 137 4.05 -2.97 -16.68
C LYS A 137 4.00 -1.52 -16.22
N VAL A 138 4.36 -0.61 -17.10
CA VAL A 138 4.21 0.81 -16.86
C VAL A 138 2.73 1.15 -16.72
N PRO A 139 2.29 1.75 -15.60
CA PRO A 139 0.92 2.19 -15.45
C PRO A 139 0.61 3.33 -16.41
N THR A 140 -0.59 3.33 -16.99
CA THR A 140 -1.05 4.42 -17.88
C THR A 140 -1.34 5.70 -17.10
N THR A 141 -1.77 5.56 -15.86
CA THR A 141 -2.03 6.66 -14.93
C THR A 141 -1.54 6.30 -13.55
N THR A 142 -1.08 7.28 -12.81
CA THR A 142 -0.68 7.16 -11.41
C THR A 142 -1.32 8.30 -10.63
N GLY A 143 -1.59 8.05 -9.36
CA GLY A 143 -2.14 9.05 -8.46
C GLY A 143 -2.00 8.60 -7.02
N TYR A 144 -2.43 9.41 -6.08
CA TYR A 144 -2.51 9.01 -4.68
C TYR A 144 -3.82 9.53 -4.08
N TRP A 145 -4.12 9.04 -2.90
CA TRP A 145 -5.28 9.51 -2.14
C TRP A 145 -4.88 9.83 -0.71
N LYS A 146 -5.64 10.74 -0.14
CA LYS A 146 -5.54 11.14 1.24
C LYS A 146 -6.95 11.16 1.83
N LYS A 147 -7.13 10.56 2.99
CA LYS A 147 -8.46 10.48 3.62
C LYS A 147 -9.55 10.04 2.64
N GLN A 148 -9.27 8.99 1.86
CA GLN A 148 -10.20 8.41 0.88
C GLN A 148 -10.57 9.33 -0.30
N ARG A 149 -9.83 10.42 -0.51
CA ARG A 149 -10.01 11.32 -1.66
C ARG A 149 -8.92 11.09 -2.70
N PRO A 150 -9.27 10.61 -3.90
CA PRO A 150 -8.30 10.45 -4.98
C PRO A 150 -7.71 11.81 -5.38
N MET A 151 -6.41 11.83 -5.60
CA MET A 151 -5.67 12.99 -6.05
C MET A 151 -4.76 12.56 -7.20
N THR A 152 -5.00 13.08 -8.39
CA THR A 152 -4.20 12.78 -9.59
C THR A 152 -3.19 13.89 -9.88
N GLY A 153 -2.02 13.53 -10.38
CA GLY A 153 -0.98 14.47 -10.78
C GLY A 153 -0.31 15.23 -9.64
N VAL A 154 -0.26 14.64 -8.47
CA VAL A 154 0.38 15.21 -7.28
C VAL A 154 1.47 14.25 -6.79
N GLU A 155 2.59 14.79 -6.37
CA GLU A 155 3.72 14.08 -5.79
C GLU A 155 3.87 14.46 -4.31
N ALA A 156 4.33 13.52 -3.49
CA ALA A 156 4.52 13.75 -2.06
C ALA A 156 6.00 13.64 -1.72
N GLU A 157 6.51 14.60 -0.97
CA GLU A 157 7.87 14.60 -0.45
C GLU A 157 7.88 14.77 1.07
N TRP A 158 8.75 14.03 1.73
CA TRP A 158 8.92 14.14 3.17
C TRP A 158 9.88 15.27 3.52
N ASP A 159 9.40 16.28 4.24
CA ASP A 159 10.24 17.32 4.81
C ASP A 159 10.79 16.86 6.16
N ARG A 160 12.09 16.55 6.19
CA ARG A 160 12.77 16.08 7.41
C ARG A 160 12.83 17.12 8.51
N ASP A 161 12.90 18.39 8.15
CA ASP A 161 13.08 19.49 9.09
C ASP A 161 11.77 19.80 9.81
N GLN A 162 10.65 19.60 9.14
CA GLN A 162 9.32 19.87 9.70
C GLN A 162 8.60 18.61 10.19
N GLY A 163 9.12 17.41 9.89
CA GLY A 163 8.46 16.16 10.21
C GLY A 163 7.08 16.00 9.54
N LYS A 164 6.90 16.58 8.37
CA LYS A 164 5.63 16.65 7.65
C LYS A 164 5.80 16.31 6.18
N TYR A 165 4.69 15.91 5.54
CA TYR A 165 4.63 15.78 4.11
C TYR A 165 4.42 17.12 3.45
N LYS A 166 5.17 17.36 2.39
CA LYS A 166 4.86 18.36 1.38
C LYS A 166 4.25 17.68 0.18
N LEU A 167 3.08 18.10 -0.22
CA LEU A 167 2.40 17.67 -1.43
C LEU A 167 2.63 18.71 -2.51
N TYR A 168 3.10 18.25 -3.66
CA TYR A 168 3.38 19.12 -4.80
C TYR A 168 2.44 18.78 -5.96
N THR A 169 1.96 19.77 -6.67
CA THR A 169 1.37 19.54 -7.98
C THR A 169 2.45 19.11 -8.96
N ARG A 170 2.07 18.49 -10.08
CA ARG A 170 2.96 18.14 -11.20
C ARG A 170 3.83 19.31 -11.67
N TYR A 171 3.48 20.53 -11.32
CA TYR A 171 4.20 21.78 -11.64
C TYR A 171 4.99 22.38 -10.47
N GLY A 172 5.21 21.61 -9.41
CA GLY A 172 6.03 22.04 -8.27
C GLY A 172 5.34 22.99 -7.28
N LYS A 173 4.02 23.15 -7.36
CA LYS A 173 3.28 23.97 -6.39
C LYS A 173 2.94 23.15 -5.15
N GLU A 174 3.41 23.56 -3.98
CA GLU A 174 3.09 22.94 -2.70
C GLU A 174 1.58 23.02 -2.39
N ILE A 175 1.02 21.90 -1.92
CA ILE A 175 -0.37 21.82 -1.46
C ILE A 175 -0.32 21.55 0.05
N ALA A 176 -0.87 22.45 0.85
CA ALA A 176 -0.93 22.28 2.30
C ALA A 176 -1.78 21.06 2.69
N GLY A 177 -1.25 20.22 3.57
CA GLY A 177 -2.04 19.14 4.14
C GLY A 177 -1.23 18.08 4.87
N ASP A 178 -1.65 17.78 6.10
CA ASP A 178 -1.13 16.69 6.94
C ASP A 178 -1.94 15.43 6.64
N ASP A 179 -1.33 14.26 6.57
CA ASP A 179 -1.84 12.89 6.72
C ASP A 179 -1.30 11.88 5.69
N ALA A 180 -1.45 10.57 5.99
CA ALA A 180 -0.90 9.45 5.24
C ALA A 180 -1.24 9.47 3.74
N VAL A 181 -0.26 9.22 2.92
CA VAL A 181 -0.34 9.18 1.47
C VAL A 181 -0.36 7.73 1.01
N SER A 182 -1.26 7.38 0.13
CA SER A 182 -1.33 6.07 -0.51
C SER A 182 -1.28 6.22 -2.03
N TYR A 183 -0.73 5.23 -2.73
CA TYR A 183 -0.47 5.28 -4.16
C TYR A 183 -1.38 4.33 -4.96
N THR A 184 -1.91 4.78 -6.10
CA THR A 184 -2.72 3.96 -7.04
C THR A 184 -1.98 3.66 -8.32
#